data_6865c640e974da32717a00db3b756653
#
_entry.id   6865c640e974da32717a00db3b756653
#
_cell.length_a   1.000
_cell.length_b   1.000
_cell.length_c   1.000
_cell.angle_alpha   90.00
_cell.angle_beta   90.00
_cell.angle_gamma   90.00
#
_symmetry.space_group_name_H-M   'P 1'
#
loop_
_entity.id
_entity.type
_entity.pdbx_description
1 polymer ?
#
loop_
_entity_poly.entity_id
_entity_poly.type
_entity_poly.pdbx_seq_one_letter_code
_entity_poly.pdbx_strand_id
1 'polypeptide(L)'
;MLQADKPDRARAAEAANDLASSREQYLGAAERKLLAQWDDMQRAYAGDEYVVKIRDKEIRTAITTTTLSGTKVRKVSLPRYEDDGERLKWLMLENVPGSFPYTAGTFAFKREGEDPTRMFAGEGDAFRTNRRFKLLSEGMPAKRLSTAFDSVTLYGHEPNERPDIYGKVGNSGVSIATLDDMKVLYGGFDLCNPSTSVSMTINGPAPAILAMFMNTAIDQNLDKFRTDNGREPTDTETAKIREWVLQNVRGTVQADILKEDQGQNTCLFSTEFSLKVMGDIAEYFVHHQVRNFYSVSISGYHIAEAGANPISQLAFTLSNGFTYVESYLARGMHIDDFAPNLSFFFSNGMDPE
;
A
#
# COMPACT_ATOMS: atom_id res chain seq x y z
N MET A 1 27.74 -13.92 58.43
CA MET A 1 26.34 -13.47 58.11
C MET A 1 26.07 -12.28 59.01
N LEU A 2 26.24 -11.06 58.51
CA LEU A 2 25.83 -9.85 59.18
C LEU A 2 24.32 -9.69 58.98
N GLN A 3 23.54 -9.86 60.07
CA GLN A 3 22.13 -9.45 60.09
C GLN A 3 22.10 -7.92 59.95
N ALA A 4 21.68 -7.42 58.79
CA ALA A 4 21.43 -6.01 58.61
C ALA A 4 20.29 -5.57 59.57
N ASP A 5 20.54 -4.57 60.37
CA ASP A 5 19.64 -4.03 61.36
C ASP A 5 18.27 -3.60 60.76
N LYS A 6 17.19 -3.96 61.44
CA LYS A 6 15.82 -3.58 61.04
C LYS A 6 15.63 -2.09 60.74
N PRO A 7 16.31 -1.14 61.45
CA PRO A 7 16.21 0.29 61.16
C PRO A 7 16.75 0.68 59.78
N ASP A 8 17.76 0.00 59.24
CA ASP A 8 18.33 0.32 57.93
C ASP A 8 17.42 -0.09 56.79
N ARG A 9 16.65 -1.16 56.94
CA ARG A 9 15.64 -1.59 55.93
C ARG A 9 14.47 -0.61 55.89
N ALA A 10 14.00 -0.09 56.98
CA ALA A 10 12.95 0.89 57.04
C ALA A 10 13.34 2.23 56.38
N ARG A 11 14.57 2.73 56.69
CA ARG A 11 15.12 3.92 56.07
C ARG A 11 15.35 3.73 54.56
N ALA A 12 15.82 2.58 54.13
CA ALA A 12 16.00 2.27 52.70
C ALA A 12 14.66 2.22 51.96
N ALA A 13 13.63 1.67 52.60
CA ALA A 13 12.26 1.65 52.04
C ALA A 13 11.65 3.06 51.94
N GLU A 14 11.86 3.89 52.95
CA GLU A 14 11.38 5.28 52.94
C GLU A 14 12.10 6.11 51.87
N ALA A 15 13.43 5.99 51.75
CA ALA A 15 14.21 6.65 50.71
C ALA A 15 13.82 6.18 49.30
N ALA A 16 13.51 4.87 49.11
CA ALA A 16 13.03 4.34 47.86
C ALA A 16 11.65 4.90 47.48
N ASN A 17 10.75 5.06 48.44
CA ASN A 17 9.42 5.64 48.25
C ASN A 17 9.50 7.13 47.88
N ASP A 18 10.40 7.88 48.54
CA ASP A 18 10.63 9.30 48.25
C ASP A 18 11.21 9.49 46.83
N LEU A 19 12.16 8.64 46.43
CA LEU A 19 12.72 8.62 45.08
C LEU A 19 11.66 8.25 44.05
N ALA A 20 10.80 7.26 44.34
CA ALA A 20 9.69 6.90 43.45
C ALA A 20 8.69 8.02 43.28
N SER A 21 8.31 8.67 44.37
CA SER A 21 7.39 9.82 44.36
C SER A 21 7.98 11.03 43.62
N SER A 22 9.29 11.30 43.84
CA SER A 22 10.01 12.33 43.11
C SER A 22 10.05 12.06 41.62
N ARG A 23 10.35 10.83 41.23
CA ARG A 23 10.36 10.38 39.81
C ARG A 23 9.00 10.65 39.14
N GLU A 24 7.92 10.30 39.82
CA GLU A 24 6.58 10.47 39.30
C GLU A 24 6.20 11.94 39.02
N GLN A 25 6.78 12.88 39.76
CA GLN A 25 6.55 14.32 39.57
C GLN A 25 7.21 14.85 38.28
N TYR A 26 8.31 14.23 37.81
CA TYR A 26 9.04 14.63 36.62
C TYR A 26 8.55 13.96 35.33
N LEU A 27 7.76 12.89 35.42
CA LEU A 27 7.20 12.21 34.27
C LEU A 27 5.89 12.88 33.82
N GLY A 28 5.84 13.32 32.56
CA GLY A 28 4.62 13.75 31.91
C GLY A 28 3.66 12.58 31.61
N ALA A 29 2.46 12.88 31.20
CA ALA A 29 1.45 11.86 30.87
C ALA A 29 1.86 10.96 29.70
N ALA A 30 2.59 11.53 28.72
CA ALA A 30 3.08 10.79 27.56
C ALA A 30 4.17 9.77 27.93
N GLU A 31 5.13 10.20 28.75
CA GLU A 31 6.24 9.36 29.22
C GLU A 31 5.73 8.20 30.10
N ARG A 32 4.79 8.48 30.99
CA ARG A 32 4.12 7.43 31.79
C ARG A 32 3.41 6.40 30.92
N LYS A 33 2.71 6.85 29.88
CA LYS A 33 2.03 5.97 28.94
C LYS A 33 3.02 5.10 28.18
N LEU A 34 4.16 5.63 27.75
CA LEU A 34 5.21 4.87 27.07
C LEU A 34 5.81 3.80 27.97
N LEU A 35 6.18 4.16 29.20
CA LEU A 35 6.74 3.21 30.17
C LEU A 35 5.75 2.11 30.55
N ALA A 36 4.47 2.42 30.68
CA ALA A 36 3.44 1.43 30.96
C ALA A 36 3.27 0.36 29.86
N GLN A 37 3.70 0.66 28.64
CA GLN A 37 3.64 -0.31 27.51
C GLN A 37 4.82 -1.31 27.53
N TRP A 38 5.85 -1.09 28.34
CA TRP A 38 7.08 -1.87 28.28
C TRP A 38 6.86 -3.37 28.51
N ASP A 39 6.12 -3.76 29.54
CA ASP A 39 5.89 -5.15 29.89
C ASP A 39 5.02 -5.87 28.83
N ASP A 40 4.03 -5.17 28.27
CA ASP A 40 3.22 -5.69 27.17
C ASP A 40 4.05 -5.91 25.92
N MET A 41 4.93 -4.96 25.61
CA MET A 41 5.87 -5.05 24.51
C MET A 41 6.82 -6.25 24.70
N GLN A 42 7.40 -6.39 25.89
CA GLN A 42 8.26 -7.54 26.18
C GLN A 42 7.51 -8.87 25.98
N ARG A 43 6.27 -8.97 26.43
CA ARG A 43 5.43 -10.17 26.22
C ARG A 43 5.15 -10.42 24.74
N ALA A 44 4.83 -9.39 24.00
CA ALA A 44 4.53 -9.51 22.56
C ALA A 44 5.73 -10.02 21.74
N TYR A 45 6.96 -9.64 22.13
CA TYR A 45 8.18 -10.06 21.44
C TYR A 45 8.91 -11.26 22.10
N ALA A 46 8.37 -11.83 23.19
CA ALA A 46 8.98 -12.95 23.89
C ALA A 46 8.81 -14.30 23.15
N GLY A 47 7.72 -14.47 22.43
CA GLY A 47 7.36 -15.71 21.71
C GLY A 47 8.11 -15.92 20.40
N ASP A 48 7.64 -16.87 19.62
CA ASP A 48 8.10 -17.17 18.27
C ASP A 48 7.26 -16.47 17.21
N GLU A 49 6.07 -16.03 17.59
CA GLU A 49 5.12 -15.33 16.72
C GLU A 49 4.70 -14.01 17.35
N TYR A 50 4.55 -13.01 16.50
CA TYR A 50 3.92 -11.72 16.82
C TYR A 50 2.48 -11.77 16.33
N VAL A 51 1.53 -11.47 17.18
CA VAL A 51 0.10 -11.55 16.88
C VAL A 51 -0.51 -10.17 16.86
N VAL A 52 -1.07 -9.78 15.72
CA VAL A 52 -1.85 -8.54 15.57
C VAL A 52 -3.30 -8.89 15.34
N LYS A 53 -4.17 -8.32 16.15
CA LYS A 53 -5.61 -8.49 16.01
C LYS A 53 -6.20 -7.28 15.28
N ILE A 54 -6.76 -7.52 14.10
CA ILE A 54 -7.42 -6.49 13.29
C ILE A 54 -8.88 -6.89 13.12
N ARG A 55 -9.78 -6.21 13.83
CA ARG A 55 -11.21 -6.57 13.91
C ARG A 55 -11.34 -8.03 14.35
N ASP A 56 -11.94 -8.87 13.52
CA ASP A 56 -12.19 -10.31 13.82
C ASP A 56 -11.07 -11.23 13.30
N LYS A 57 -9.98 -10.68 12.74
CA LYS A 57 -8.88 -11.46 12.19
C LYS A 57 -7.62 -11.32 13.04
N GLU A 58 -7.01 -12.45 13.39
CA GLU A 58 -5.66 -12.50 13.94
C GLU A 58 -4.65 -12.70 12.81
N ILE A 59 -3.66 -11.83 12.73
CA ILE A 59 -2.52 -11.98 11.85
C ILE A 59 -1.34 -12.43 12.71
N ARG A 60 -0.85 -13.64 12.45
CA ARG A 60 0.31 -14.22 13.12
C ARG A 60 1.51 -14.15 12.20
N THR A 61 2.62 -13.63 12.69
CA THR A 61 3.86 -13.48 11.93
C THR A 61 5.02 -14.06 12.71
N ALA A 62 5.78 -14.96 12.10
CA ALA A 62 6.99 -15.50 12.72
C ALA A 62 8.02 -14.41 12.96
N ILE A 63 8.46 -14.24 14.23
CA ILE A 63 9.44 -13.24 14.65
C ILE A 63 10.82 -13.84 14.92
N THR A 64 11.00 -15.09 14.57
CA THR A 64 12.28 -15.79 14.59
C THR A 64 12.65 -16.28 13.20
N THR A 65 13.93 -16.43 12.94
CA THR A 65 14.48 -17.06 11.75
C THR A 65 15.59 -18.02 12.13
N THR A 66 15.83 -19.03 11.32
CA THR A 66 16.93 -19.97 11.53
C THR A 66 18.07 -19.64 10.58
N THR A 67 19.26 -19.45 11.09
CA THR A 67 20.46 -19.19 10.30
C THR A 67 20.88 -20.45 9.54
N LEU A 68 21.80 -20.29 8.57
CA LEU A 68 22.39 -21.43 7.85
C LEU A 68 23.10 -22.43 8.79
N SER A 69 23.59 -21.97 9.94
CA SER A 69 24.19 -22.81 10.98
C SER A 69 23.19 -23.51 11.88
N GLY A 70 21.86 -23.34 11.65
CA GLY A 70 20.81 -23.92 12.48
C GLY A 70 20.49 -23.13 13.75
N THR A 71 21.11 -21.98 13.97
CA THR A 71 20.84 -21.14 15.15
C THR A 71 19.56 -20.34 14.95
N LYS A 72 18.65 -20.41 15.91
CA LYS A 72 17.43 -19.62 15.95
C LYS A 72 17.71 -18.21 16.47
N VAL A 73 17.45 -17.20 15.65
CA VAL A 73 17.64 -15.78 15.99
C VAL A 73 16.32 -15.02 15.88
N ARG A 74 16.18 -14.00 16.70
CA ARG A 74 15.00 -13.11 16.67
C ARG A 74 15.16 -12.04 15.60
N LYS A 75 14.08 -11.76 14.86
CA LYS A 75 14.04 -10.65 13.89
C LYS A 75 14.10 -9.28 14.59
N VAL A 76 13.53 -9.20 15.79
CA VAL A 76 13.59 -8.02 16.67
C VAL A 76 13.98 -8.49 18.06
N SER A 77 14.98 -7.87 18.65
CA SER A 77 15.44 -8.13 20.01
C SER A 77 15.28 -6.86 20.84
N LEU A 78 14.53 -6.93 21.93
CA LEU A 78 14.37 -5.81 22.83
C LEU A 78 15.62 -5.69 23.74
N PRO A 79 16.01 -4.45 24.09
CA PRO A 79 17.08 -4.26 25.06
C PRO A 79 16.68 -4.74 26.46
N ARG A 80 17.69 -5.06 27.27
CA ARG A 80 17.50 -5.56 28.63
C ARG A 80 17.75 -4.45 29.65
N TYR A 81 17.07 -3.33 29.48
CA TYR A 81 17.15 -2.22 30.42
C TYR A 81 16.33 -2.48 31.67
N GLU A 82 16.93 -2.25 32.82
CA GLU A 82 16.27 -2.31 34.14
C GLU A 82 15.79 -0.93 34.60
N ASP A 83 16.49 0.11 34.16
CA ASP A 83 16.21 1.49 34.47
C ASP A 83 15.15 2.11 33.55
N ASP A 84 14.20 2.82 34.13
CA ASP A 84 13.11 3.47 33.36
C ASP A 84 13.60 4.63 32.52
N GLY A 85 14.70 5.29 32.89
CA GLY A 85 15.30 6.36 32.08
C GLY A 85 15.87 5.81 30.76
N GLU A 86 16.58 4.69 30.81
CA GLU A 86 17.09 4.01 29.61
C GLU A 86 15.95 3.41 28.76
N ARG A 87 14.92 2.85 29.42
CA ARG A 87 13.71 2.37 28.72
C ARG A 87 13.01 3.51 27.98
N LEU A 88 12.80 4.63 28.65
CA LEU A 88 12.14 5.80 28.06
C LEU A 88 12.97 6.38 26.91
N LYS A 89 14.28 6.54 27.12
CA LYS A 89 15.20 6.99 26.08
C LYS A 89 15.12 6.12 24.83
N TRP A 90 15.15 4.81 24.99
CA TRP A 90 15.03 3.88 23.88
C TRP A 90 13.65 3.95 23.19
N LEU A 91 12.56 4.00 23.97
CA LEU A 91 11.20 4.15 23.45
C LEU A 91 11.01 5.44 22.65
N MET A 92 11.70 6.52 23.03
CA MET A 92 11.59 7.82 22.36
C MET A 92 12.52 7.98 21.16
N LEU A 93 13.65 7.26 21.11
CA LEU A 93 14.67 7.44 20.07
C LEU A 93 14.78 6.28 19.09
N GLU A 94 14.40 5.08 19.48
CA GLU A 94 14.53 3.87 18.65
C GLU A 94 13.21 3.14 18.47
N ASN A 95 12.64 2.60 19.56
CA ASN A 95 11.39 1.86 19.61
C ASN A 95 11.40 0.56 18.77
N VAL A 96 10.23 -0.08 18.62
CA VAL A 96 10.03 -1.29 17.81
C VAL A 96 9.44 -0.96 16.44
N PRO A 97 9.61 -1.84 15.42
CA PRO A 97 9.02 -1.64 14.10
C PRO A 97 7.51 -1.35 14.18
N GLY A 98 7.07 -0.31 13.48
CA GLY A 98 5.68 0.14 13.47
C GLY A 98 5.29 1.10 14.60
N SER A 99 6.22 1.41 15.54
CA SER A 99 6.03 2.39 16.60
C SER A 99 6.99 3.56 16.45
N PHE A 100 6.46 4.80 16.54
CA PHE A 100 7.31 6.00 16.41
C PHE A 100 8.43 5.99 17.48
N PRO A 101 9.68 6.36 17.13
CA PRO A 101 10.15 6.89 15.85
C PRO A 101 10.56 5.83 14.80
N TYR A 102 10.48 4.55 15.09
CA TYR A 102 10.81 3.50 14.12
C TYR A 102 9.70 3.35 13.08
N THR A 103 9.81 4.07 11.97
CA THR A 103 8.77 4.19 10.96
C THR A 103 8.87 3.20 9.80
N ALA A 104 9.40 2.00 10.02
CA ALA A 104 9.53 0.97 8.98
C ALA A 104 8.18 0.46 8.40
N GLY A 105 7.08 1.13 8.70
CA GLY A 105 5.74 0.85 8.22
C GLY A 105 4.71 0.83 9.35
N THR A 106 3.43 0.79 8.98
CA THR A 106 2.30 0.77 9.92
C THR A 106 2.24 -0.55 10.71
N PHE A 107 2.77 -1.62 10.14
CA PHE A 107 2.80 -2.95 10.75
C PHE A 107 4.22 -3.34 11.14
N ALA A 108 4.37 -3.96 12.31
CA ALA A 108 5.65 -4.39 12.84
C ALA A 108 6.43 -5.35 11.93
N PHE A 109 5.72 -6.15 11.14
CA PHE A 109 6.33 -7.12 10.24
C PHE A 109 5.60 -7.18 8.91
N LYS A 110 6.35 -7.49 7.84
CA LYS A 110 5.77 -7.82 6.53
C LYS A 110 5.06 -9.17 6.61
N ARG A 111 4.05 -9.35 5.78
CA ARG A 111 3.39 -10.65 5.62
C ARG A 111 4.38 -11.67 5.07
N GLU A 112 4.31 -12.90 5.57
CA GLU A 112 5.11 -13.99 5.04
C GLU A 112 4.71 -14.29 3.58
N GLY A 113 5.70 -14.56 2.74
CA GLY A 113 5.48 -14.83 1.31
C GLY A 113 5.20 -13.60 0.45
N GLU A 114 5.24 -12.39 1.00
CA GLU A 114 5.17 -11.15 0.22
C GLU A 114 6.56 -10.69 -0.19
N ASP A 115 6.94 -10.95 -1.45
CA ASP A 115 8.11 -10.30 -2.04
C ASP A 115 7.76 -8.82 -2.31
N PRO A 116 8.55 -7.85 -1.83
CA PRO A 116 8.35 -6.45 -2.14
C PRO A 116 8.66 -6.10 -3.60
N THR A 117 9.28 -7.00 -4.34
CA THR A 117 9.71 -6.76 -5.71
C THR A 117 8.50 -6.58 -6.63
N ARG A 118 8.49 -5.47 -7.34
CA ARG A 118 7.48 -5.15 -8.33
C ARG A 118 8.04 -5.35 -9.73
N MET A 119 7.34 -6.13 -10.57
CA MET A 119 7.70 -6.36 -11.96
C MET A 119 7.17 -5.21 -12.79
N PHE A 120 8.05 -4.29 -13.21
CA PHE A 120 7.69 -3.18 -14.07
C PHE A 120 7.95 -3.54 -15.54
N ALA A 121 6.92 -3.42 -16.37
CA ALA A 121 7.03 -3.64 -17.81
C ALA A 121 6.00 -2.84 -18.58
N GLY A 122 6.33 -2.57 -19.84
CA GLY A 122 5.45 -1.94 -20.82
C GLY A 122 6.25 -1.71 -22.09
N GLU A 123 6.00 -2.55 -23.11
CA GLU A 123 6.63 -2.46 -24.42
C GLU A 123 5.79 -3.14 -25.49
N GLY A 124 5.74 -2.54 -26.66
CA GLY A 124 5.09 -3.13 -27.82
C GLY A 124 3.59 -3.32 -27.63
N ASP A 125 3.13 -4.48 -28.04
CA ASP A 125 1.74 -4.92 -27.89
C ASP A 125 1.50 -5.66 -26.55
N ALA A 126 0.25 -6.01 -26.31
CA ALA A 126 -0.16 -6.72 -25.12
C ALA A 126 0.50 -8.11 -24.98
N PHE A 127 0.73 -8.84 -26.07
CA PHE A 127 1.39 -10.15 -26.05
C PHE A 127 2.83 -10.06 -25.59
N ARG A 128 3.57 -9.09 -26.12
CA ARG A 128 4.97 -8.87 -25.76
C ARG A 128 5.13 -8.53 -24.31
N THR A 129 4.33 -7.61 -23.80
CA THR A 129 4.36 -7.21 -22.38
C THR A 129 3.88 -8.34 -21.47
N ASN A 130 2.83 -9.10 -21.83
CA ASN A 130 2.41 -10.28 -21.08
C ASN A 130 3.53 -11.31 -20.97
N ARG A 131 4.22 -11.61 -22.07
CA ARG A 131 5.36 -12.54 -22.06
C ARG A 131 6.46 -12.07 -21.11
N ARG A 132 6.74 -10.77 -21.09
CA ARG A 132 7.71 -10.20 -20.18
C ARG A 132 7.26 -10.30 -18.72
N PHE A 133 6.01 -10.02 -18.42
CA PHE A 133 5.46 -10.23 -17.07
C PHE A 133 5.59 -11.67 -16.61
N LYS A 134 5.28 -12.64 -17.47
CA LYS A 134 5.43 -14.07 -17.15
C LYS A 134 6.87 -14.42 -16.83
N LEU A 135 7.80 -13.98 -17.67
CA LEU A 135 9.23 -14.21 -17.45
C LEU A 135 9.73 -13.61 -16.13
N LEU A 136 9.38 -12.35 -15.84
CA LEU A 136 9.81 -11.65 -14.63
C LEU A 136 9.18 -12.20 -13.35
N SER A 137 7.99 -12.79 -13.45
CA SER A 137 7.24 -13.32 -12.31
C SER A 137 7.40 -14.81 -12.10
N GLU A 138 8.19 -15.49 -12.95
CA GLU A 138 8.44 -16.93 -12.83
C GLU A 138 9.11 -17.25 -11.49
N GLY A 139 8.59 -18.24 -10.77
CA GLY A 139 9.09 -18.65 -9.46
C GLY A 139 8.85 -17.68 -8.30
N MET A 140 8.26 -16.49 -8.56
CA MET A 140 7.98 -15.51 -7.49
C MET A 140 6.73 -15.88 -6.70
N PRO A 141 6.75 -15.73 -5.36
CA PRO A 141 5.61 -16.04 -4.50
C PRO A 141 4.44 -15.06 -4.69
N ALA A 142 4.72 -13.81 -5.06
CA ALA A 142 3.73 -12.79 -5.34
C ALA A 142 3.91 -12.21 -6.75
N LYS A 143 2.79 -11.90 -7.41
CA LYS A 143 2.74 -11.31 -8.75
C LYS A 143 2.35 -9.84 -8.62
N ARG A 144 3.34 -8.95 -8.54
CA ARG A 144 3.13 -7.50 -8.43
C ARG A 144 3.49 -6.84 -9.75
N LEU A 145 2.50 -6.70 -10.63
CA LEU A 145 2.66 -6.24 -12.00
C LEU A 145 2.47 -4.73 -12.07
N SER A 146 3.48 -4.00 -12.52
CA SER A 146 3.41 -2.55 -12.74
C SER A 146 3.49 -2.29 -14.24
N THR A 147 2.43 -1.72 -14.79
CA THR A 147 2.29 -1.53 -16.23
C THR A 147 2.57 -0.08 -16.62
N ALA A 148 3.51 0.12 -17.53
CA ALA A 148 3.69 1.37 -18.25
C ALA A 148 2.93 1.30 -19.58
N PHE A 149 2.11 2.31 -19.84
CA PHE A 149 1.41 2.47 -21.11
C PHE A 149 2.17 3.43 -22.02
N ASP A 150 2.07 3.20 -23.34
CA ASP A 150 2.70 4.08 -24.33
C ASP A 150 1.98 5.44 -24.41
N SER A 151 2.56 6.39 -25.10
CA SER A 151 1.97 7.71 -25.24
C SER A 151 0.67 7.69 -26.05
N VAL A 152 0.48 6.71 -26.93
CA VAL A 152 -0.77 6.55 -27.71
C VAL A 152 -1.93 6.23 -26.75
N THR A 153 -1.73 5.27 -25.87
CA THR A 153 -2.69 4.93 -24.79
C THR A 153 -2.87 6.07 -23.80
N LEU A 154 -1.78 6.72 -23.38
CA LEU A 154 -1.80 7.84 -22.40
C LEU A 154 -2.59 9.06 -22.91
N TYR A 155 -2.61 9.30 -24.22
CA TYR A 155 -3.39 10.38 -24.84
C TYR A 155 -4.78 9.93 -25.35
N GLY A 156 -5.18 8.69 -25.07
CA GLY A 156 -6.48 8.17 -25.48
C GLY A 156 -6.65 8.01 -26.99
N HIS A 157 -5.54 7.83 -27.70
CA HIS A 157 -5.54 7.58 -29.14
C HIS A 157 -5.54 6.09 -29.44
N GLU A 158 -6.03 5.75 -30.63
CA GLU A 158 -5.91 4.40 -31.19
C GLU A 158 -4.57 4.25 -31.95
N PRO A 159 -3.98 3.03 -31.94
CA PRO A 159 -2.84 2.74 -32.81
C PRO A 159 -3.17 3.03 -34.27
N ASN A 160 -2.30 3.75 -34.95
CA ASN A 160 -2.52 4.17 -36.34
C ASN A 160 -1.21 4.29 -37.10
N GLU A 161 -1.26 4.18 -38.43
CA GLU A 161 -0.12 4.37 -39.32
C GLU A 161 0.23 5.85 -39.57
N ARG A 162 -0.57 6.78 -39.05
CA ARG A 162 -0.27 8.21 -39.18
C ARG A 162 1.12 8.52 -38.61
N PRO A 163 1.89 9.41 -39.28
CA PRO A 163 3.27 9.70 -38.88
C PRO A 163 3.43 10.23 -37.47
N ASP A 164 2.42 10.90 -36.93
CA ASP A 164 2.41 11.45 -35.57
C ASP A 164 2.13 10.39 -34.49
N ILE A 165 1.59 9.22 -34.87
CA ILE A 165 1.22 8.12 -33.97
C ILE A 165 2.12 6.89 -34.18
N TYR A 166 2.38 6.51 -35.42
CA TYR A 166 3.04 5.23 -35.78
C TYR A 166 4.33 4.97 -34.98
N GLY A 167 5.23 5.94 -34.92
CA GLY A 167 6.50 5.78 -34.18
C GLY A 167 6.39 5.78 -32.67
N LYS A 168 5.19 5.99 -32.10
CA LYS A 168 4.94 6.03 -30.66
C LYS A 168 4.23 4.77 -30.16
N VAL A 169 3.67 3.97 -31.09
CA VAL A 169 2.93 2.74 -30.73
C VAL A 169 3.89 1.73 -30.09
N GLY A 170 3.62 1.34 -28.87
CA GLY A 170 4.42 0.38 -28.09
C GLY A 170 5.81 0.89 -27.70
N ASN A 171 6.09 2.19 -27.87
CA ASN A 171 7.34 2.80 -27.46
C ASN A 171 7.21 3.38 -26.04
N SER A 172 8.16 3.06 -25.15
CA SER A 172 8.17 3.47 -23.74
C SER A 172 6.94 3.02 -22.94
N GLY A 173 6.23 2.00 -23.41
CA GLY A 173 5.05 1.46 -22.75
C GLY A 173 4.31 0.49 -23.68
N VAL A 174 3.31 -0.20 -23.14
CA VAL A 174 2.44 -1.08 -23.90
C VAL A 174 1.28 -0.29 -24.53
N SER A 175 0.95 -0.60 -25.78
CA SER A 175 -0.21 -0.04 -26.47
C SER A 175 -1.45 -0.90 -26.14
N ILE A 176 -2.45 -0.28 -25.55
CA ILE A 176 -3.75 -0.88 -25.17
C ILE A 176 -4.87 0.00 -25.69
N ALA A 177 -5.66 -0.50 -26.60
CA ALA A 177 -6.77 0.22 -27.21
C ALA A 177 -8.14 -0.44 -26.93
N THR A 178 -8.15 -1.74 -26.69
CA THR A 178 -9.37 -2.53 -26.56
C THR A 178 -9.39 -3.37 -25.28
N LEU A 179 -10.58 -3.86 -24.91
CA LEU A 179 -10.75 -4.83 -23.83
C LEU A 179 -9.98 -6.13 -24.12
N ASP A 180 -9.92 -6.55 -25.37
CA ASP A 180 -9.20 -7.75 -25.77
C ASP A 180 -7.68 -7.61 -25.59
N ASP A 181 -7.12 -6.43 -25.87
CA ASP A 181 -5.73 -6.13 -25.53
C ASP A 181 -5.47 -6.27 -24.03
N MET A 182 -6.40 -5.75 -23.20
CA MET A 182 -6.29 -5.86 -21.73
C MET A 182 -6.37 -7.31 -21.25
N LYS A 183 -7.25 -8.11 -21.84
CA LYS A 183 -7.35 -9.56 -21.57
C LYS A 183 -6.07 -10.30 -21.93
N VAL A 184 -5.45 -9.95 -23.05
CA VAL A 184 -4.16 -10.50 -23.45
C VAL A 184 -3.05 -10.06 -22.50
N LEU A 185 -3.00 -8.79 -22.14
CA LEU A 185 -1.98 -8.22 -21.25
C LEU A 185 -1.88 -8.95 -19.92
N TYR A 186 -3.00 -9.28 -19.31
CA TYR A 186 -3.06 -9.98 -18.02
C TYR A 186 -3.45 -11.45 -18.12
N GLY A 187 -3.45 -12.00 -19.33
CA GLY A 187 -3.76 -13.40 -19.59
C GLY A 187 -2.83 -14.37 -18.85
N GLY A 188 -3.41 -15.32 -18.13
CA GLY A 188 -2.68 -16.31 -17.33
C GLY A 188 -2.26 -15.84 -15.92
N PHE A 189 -2.65 -14.63 -15.51
CA PHE A 189 -2.58 -14.16 -14.13
C PHE A 189 -3.98 -14.18 -13.53
N ASP A 190 -4.15 -14.77 -12.36
CA ASP A 190 -5.41 -14.68 -11.59
C ASP A 190 -5.45 -13.32 -10.88
N LEU A 191 -6.27 -12.41 -11.41
CA LEU A 191 -6.36 -11.02 -10.93
C LEU A 191 -7.07 -10.88 -9.58
N CYS A 192 -7.77 -11.92 -9.12
CA CYS A 192 -8.41 -11.97 -7.81
C CYS A 192 -7.60 -12.75 -6.77
N ASN A 193 -6.45 -13.31 -7.14
CA ASN A 193 -5.58 -14.00 -6.21
C ASN A 193 -4.99 -12.99 -5.19
N PRO A 194 -5.03 -13.29 -3.88
CA PRO A 194 -4.47 -12.40 -2.85
C PRO A 194 -2.99 -12.05 -3.02
N SER A 195 -2.21 -12.89 -3.71
CA SER A 195 -0.80 -12.64 -4.02
C SER A 195 -0.58 -11.91 -5.35
N THR A 196 -1.64 -11.61 -6.11
CA THR A 196 -1.57 -10.84 -7.36
C THR A 196 -2.04 -9.40 -7.11
N SER A 197 -1.27 -8.44 -7.58
CA SER A 197 -1.69 -7.03 -7.61
C SER A 197 -1.18 -6.34 -8.88
N VAL A 198 -1.98 -5.43 -9.41
CA VAL A 198 -1.65 -4.68 -10.64
C VAL A 198 -1.57 -3.20 -10.33
N SER A 199 -0.55 -2.53 -10.84
CA SER A 199 -0.43 -1.07 -10.78
C SER A 199 -0.40 -0.53 -12.21
N MET A 200 -1.25 0.43 -12.49
CA MET A 200 -1.43 1.00 -13.83
C MET A 200 -1.05 2.48 -13.82
N THR A 201 0.05 2.81 -14.52
CA THR A 201 0.55 4.19 -14.65
C THR A 201 -0.20 4.87 -15.80
N ILE A 202 -1.37 5.42 -15.50
CA ILE A 202 -2.27 6.08 -16.46
C ILE A 202 -3.03 7.20 -15.75
N ASN A 203 -3.28 8.31 -16.42
CA ASN A 203 -3.97 9.48 -15.86
C ASN A 203 -5.25 9.81 -16.63
N GLY A 204 -5.22 10.63 -17.67
CA GLY A 204 -6.40 11.08 -18.40
C GLY A 204 -7.35 9.93 -18.81
N PRO A 205 -6.87 8.89 -19.53
CA PRO A 205 -7.69 7.73 -19.91
C PRO A 205 -7.92 6.71 -18.79
N ALA A 206 -7.51 7.00 -17.56
CA ALA A 206 -7.63 6.06 -16.43
C ALA A 206 -9.02 5.42 -16.27
N PRO A 207 -10.15 6.14 -16.45
CA PRO A 207 -11.47 5.54 -16.34
C PRO A 207 -11.69 4.39 -17.33
N ALA A 208 -11.27 4.56 -18.58
CA ALA A 208 -11.40 3.54 -19.62
C ALA A 208 -10.49 2.33 -19.33
N ILE A 209 -9.25 2.57 -18.99
CA ILE A 209 -8.27 1.52 -18.64
C ILE A 209 -8.71 0.76 -17.38
N LEU A 210 -9.19 1.46 -16.37
CA LEU A 210 -9.74 0.84 -15.17
C LEU A 210 -10.96 -0.04 -15.48
N ALA A 211 -11.88 0.45 -16.32
CA ALA A 211 -13.04 -0.32 -16.75
C ALA A 211 -12.64 -1.58 -17.52
N MET A 212 -11.66 -1.48 -18.43
CA MET A 212 -11.11 -2.64 -19.15
C MET A 212 -10.47 -3.64 -18.18
N PHE A 213 -9.69 -3.17 -17.19
CA PHE A 213 -9.10 -4.04 -16.19
C PHE A 213 -10.14 -4.77 -15.35
N MET A 214 -11.15 -4.06 -14.83
CA MET A 214 -12.22 -4.66 -14.03
C MET A 214 -13.01 -5.69 -14.83
N ASN A 215 -13.35 -5.38 -16.08
CA ASN A 215 -14.05 -6.32 -16.97
C ASN A 215 -13.16 -7.53 -17.32
N THR A 216 -11.87 -7.34 -17.51
CA THR A 216 -10.93 -8.47 -17.70
C THR A 216 -10.96 -9.43 -16.50
N ALA A 217 -10.93 -8.91 -15.27
CA ALA A 217 -11.00 -9.73 -14.07
C ALA A 217 -12.38 -10.45 -13.93
N ILE A 218 -13.46 -9.78 -14.29
CA ILE A 218 -14.81 -10.36 -14.31
C ILE A 218 -14.89 -11.50 -15.32
N ASP A 219 -14.44 -11.26 -16.56
CA ASP A 219 -14.48 -12.24 -17.63
C ASP A 219 -13.62 -13.48 -17.30
N GLN A 220 -12.44 -13.29 -16.69
CA GLN A 220 -11.63 -14.41 -16.19
C GLN A 220 -12.41 -15.32 -15.23
N ASN A 221 -13.18 -14.73 -14.34
CA ASN A 221 -13.95 -15.51 -13.36
C ASN A 221 -15.24 -16.11 -13.97
N LEU A 222 -15.84 -15.48 -14.96
CA LEU A 222 -16.92 -16.08 -15.73
C LEU A 222 -16.42 -17.28 -16.56
N ASP A 223 -15.27 -17.16 -17.20
CA ASP A 223 -14.63 -18.28 -17.94
C ASP A 223 -14.27 -19.44 -17.02
N LYS A 224 -13.76 -19.12 -15.82
CA LYS A 224 -13.51 -20.14 -14.79
C LYS A 224 -14.82 -20.84 -14.38
N PHE A 225 -15.91 -20.08 -14.16
CA PHE A 225 -17.21 -20.68 -13.86
C PHE A 225 -17.68 -21.62 -14.97
N ARG A 226 -17.55 -21.21 -16.26
CA ARG A 226 -17.89 -22.04 -17.42
C ARG A 226 -17.10 -23.35 -17.43
N THR A 227 -15.81 -23.25 -17.17
CA THR A 227 -14.91 -24.41 -17.15
C THR A 227 -15.26 -25.37 -16.01
N ASP A 228 -15.49 -24.84 -14.81
CA ASP A 228 -15.74 -25.63 -13.61
C ASP A 228 -17.13 -26.30 -13.61
N ASN A 229 -18.13 -25.66 -14.22
CA ASN A 229 -19.52 -26.11 -14.20
C ASN A 229 -20.01 -26.68 -15.55
N GLY A 230 -19.27 -26.53 -16.64
CA GLY A 230 -19.67 -27.01 -17.97
C GLY A 230 -20.91 -26.32 -18.56
N ARG A 231 -21.27 -25.14 -18.05
CA ARG A 231 -22.45 -24.38 -18.49
C ARG A 231 -22.24 -22.87 -18.35
N GLU A 232 -23.09 -22.11 -19.02
CA GLU A 232 -23.15 -20.65 -18.82
C GLU A 232 -23.72 -20.30 -17.43
N PRO A 233 -23.20 -19.23 -16.76
CA PRO A 233 -23.79 -18.72 -15.56
C PRO A 233 -25.15 -18.06 -15.84
N THR A 234 -26.09 -18.18 -14.93
CA THR A 234 -27.35 -17.42 -14.94
C THR A 234 -27.07 -15.94 -14.63
N ASP A 235 -28.05 -15.05 -14.91
CA ASP A 235 -27.92 -13.63 -14.61
C ASP A 235 -27.60 -13.38 -13.13
N THR A 236 -28.22 -14.14 -12.22
CA THR A 236 -27.96 -14.04 -10.77
C THR A 236 -26.56 -14.49 -10.41
N GLU A 237 -26.04 -15.56 -11.03
CA GLU A 237 -24.67 -16.03 -10.82
C GLU A 237 -23.66 -15.03 -11.39
N THR A 238 -23.92 -14.50 -12.58
CA THR A 238 -23.12 -13.44 -13.20
C THR A 238 -23.02 -12.21 -12.30
N ALA A 239 -24.14 -11.75 -11.73
CA ALA A 239 -24.16 -10.62 -10.82
C ALA A 239 -23.32 -10.89 -9.56
N LYS A 240 -23.44 -12.08 -8.95
CA LYS A 240 -22.65 -12.49 -7.80
C LYS A 240 -21.15 -12.59 -8.10
N ILE A 241 -20.78 -13.16 -9.25
CA ILE A 241 -19.40 -13.26 -9.69
C ILE A 241 -18.81 -11.85 -9.86
N ARG A 242 -19.54 -10.95 -10.53
CA ARG A 242 -19.14 -9.56 -10.71
C ARG A 242 -18.90 -8.85 -9.37
N GLU A 243 -19.82 -8.95 -8.44
CA GLU A 243 -19.70 -8.37 -7.11
C GLU A 243 -18.48 -8.93 -6.36
N TRP A 244 -18.33 -10.26 -6.36
CA TRP A 244 -17.18 -10.91 -5.72
C TRP A 244 -15.85 -10.46 -6.33
N VAL A 245 -15.75 -10.36 -7.64
CA VAL A 245 -14.55 -9.89 -8.34
C VAL A 245 -14.18 -8.47 -7.90
N LEU A 246 -15.15 -7.55 -7.91
CA LEU A 246 -14.92 -6.15 -7.53
C LEU A 246 -14.44 -6.00 -6.07
N GLN A 247 -14.89 -6.89 -5.18
CA GLN A 247 -14.45 -6.92 -3.79
C GLN A 247 -13.05 -7.55 -3.60
N ASN A 248 -12.57 -8.35 -4.56
CA ASN A 248 -11.34 -9.15 -4.40
C ASN A 248 -10.18 -8.72 -5.30
N VAL A 249 -10.41 -7.99 -6.39
CA VAL A 249 -9.31 -7.46 -7.23
C VAL A 249 -8.39 -6.56 -6.41
N ARG A 250 -7.09 -6.60 -6.73
CA ARG A 250 -6.07 -5.86 -6.01
C ARG A 250 -5.21 -5.05 -6.96
N GLY A 251 -5.03 -3.79 -6.64
CA GLY A 251 -4.19 -2.95 -7.49
C GLY A 251 -4.32 -1.48 -7.21
N THR A 252 -3.82 -0.71 -8.17
CA THR A 252 -3.80 0.75 -8.14
C THR A 252 -3.94 1.25 -9.57
N VAL A 253 -4.78 2.21 -9.80
CA VAL A 253 -4.68 3.09 -10.96
C VAL A 253 -4.11 4.43 -10.49
N GLN A 254 -3.15 4.99 -11.22
CA GLN A 254 -2.53 6.24 -10.79
C GLN A 254 -3.56 7.37 -10.80
N ALA A 255 -4.17 7.66 -11.94
CA ALA A 255 -5.31 8.58 -12.11
C ALA A 255 -5.17 9.93 -11.36
N ASP A 256 -3.94 10.38 -11.08
CA ASP A 256 -3.68 11.63 -10.37
C ASP A 256 -3.66 12.81 -11.35
N ILE A 257 -4.84 13.34 -11.61
CA ILE A 257 -5.05 14.44 -12.56
C ILE A 257 -4.50 15.78 -12.06
N LEU A 258 -4.46 16.00 -10.76
CA LEU A 258 -3.93 17.24 -10.19
C LEU A 258 -2.41 17.31 -10.38
N LYS A 259 -1.71 16.20 -10.12
CA LYS A 259 -0.28 16.09 -10.38
C LYS A 259 0.04 16.19 -11.88
N GLU A 260 -0.83 15.64 -12.73
CA GLU A 260 -0.64 15.71 -14.19
C GLU A 260 -0.61 17.16 -14.67
N ASP A 261 -1.51 17.99 -14.16
CA ASP A 261 -1.53 19.43 -14.45
C ASP A 261 -0.30 20.17 -13.88
N GLN A 262 0.12 19.81 -12.68
CA GLN A 262 1.21 20.48 -11.97
C GLN A 262 2.61 20.08 -12.46
N GLY A 263 2.83 18.83 -12.84
CA GLY A 263 4.17 18.28 -13.04
C GLY A 263 4.42 17.59 -14.39
N GLN A 264 3.41 17.25 -15.17
CA GLN A 264 3.57 16.52 -16.43
C GLN A 264 3.08 17.26 -17.66
N ASN A 265 2.17 18.21 -17.51
CA ASN A 265 1.58 18.97 -18.60
C ASN A 265 1.00 18.11 -19.74
N THR A 266 0.37 16.99 -19.37
CA THR A 266 -0.22 15.99 -20.28
C THR A 266 -1.75 15.91 -20.15
N CYS A 267 -2.39 16.97 -19.66
CA CYS A 267 -3.82 17.01 -19.39
C CYS A 267 -4.64 16.84 -20.67
N LEU A 268 -5.56 15.86 -20.66
CA LEU A 268 -6.55 15.65 -21.73
C LEU A 268 -7.84 16.42 -21.49
N PHE A 269 -8.17 16.67 -20.24
CA PHE A 269 -9.42 17.26 -19.80
C PHE A 269 -9.16 18.42 -18.85
N SER A 270 -10.17 19.31 -18.68
CA SER A 270 -10.09 20.33 -17.65
C SER A 270 -10.03 19.69 -16.25
N THR A 271 -9.43 20.38 -15.31
CA THR A 271 -9.31 19.93 -13.91
C THR A 271 -10.68 19.66 -13.30
N GLU A 272 -11.68 20.51 -13.59
CA GLU A 272 -13.06 20.34 -13.11
C GLU A 272 -13.71 19.04 -13.61
N PHE A 273 -13.59 18.77 -14.92
CA PHE A 273 -14.13 17.53 -15.50
C PHE A 273 -13.41 16.32 -14.94
N SER A 274 -12.09 16.39 -14.79
CA SER A 274 -11.27 15.32 -14.26
C SER A 274 -11.63 15.01 -12.79
N LEU A 275 -11.80 16.03 -11.95
CA LEU A 275 -12.27 15.85 -10.56
C LEU A 275 -13.66 15.23 -10.50
N LYS A 276 -14.56 15.61 -11.41
CA LYS A 276 -15.88 14.97 -11.51
C LYS A 276 -15.75 13.48 -11.81
N VAL A 277 -14.95 13.12 -12.79
CA VAL A 277 -14.73 11.70 -13.17
C VAL A 277 -14.08 10.91 -12.04
N MET A 278 -13.12 11.52 -11.32
CA MET A 278 -12.51 10.88 -10.15
C MET A 278 -13.52 10.65 -9.04
N GLY A 279 -14.44 11.59 -8.83
CA GLY A 279 -15.57 11.43 -7.92
C GLY A 279 -16.51 10.28 -8.34
N ASP A 280 -16.80 10.15 -9.63
CA ASP A 280 -17.62 9.03 -10.15
C ASP A 280 -16.95 7.67 -9.90
N ILE A 281 -15.63 7.58 -10.07
CA ILE A 281 -14.87 6.37 -9.74
C ILE A 281 -14.91 6.07 -8.24
N ALA A 282 -14.75 7.09 -7.39
CA ALA A 282 -14.81 6.92 -5.94
C ALA A 282 -16.19 6.43 -5.48
N GLU A 283 -17.26 7.02 -5.98
CA GLU A 283 -18.64 6.56 -5.71
C GLU A 283 -18.88 5.12 -6.18
N TYR A 284 -18.39 4.77 -7.36
CA TYR A 284 -18.46 3.40 -7.87
C TYR A 284 -17.73 2.42 -6.93
N PHE A 285 -16.55 2.79 -6.44
CA PHE A 285 -15.78 1.95 -5.52
C PHE A 285 -16.49 1.78 -4.17
N VAL A 286 -17.03 2.85 -3.62
CA VAL A 286 -17.81 2.80 -2.37
C VAL A 286 -19.06 1.91 -2.57
N HIS A 287 -19.81 2.14 -3.62
CA HIS A 287 -21.06 1.40 -3.90
C HIS A 287 -20.82 -0.10 -4.07
N HIS A 288 -19.77 -0.49 -4.79
CA HIS A 288 -19.43 -1.88 -5.06
C HIS A 288 -18.46 -2.51 -4.07
N GLN A 289 -18.11 -1.78 -2.99
CA GLN A 289 -17.17 -2.23 -1.93
C GLN A 289 -15.81 -2.68 -2.48
N VAL A 290 -15.27 -1.95 -3.43
CA VAL A 290 -13.94 -2.18 -3.99
C VAL A 290 -12.89 -1.72 -2.97
N ARG A 291 -12.43 -2.61 -2.10
CA ARG A 291 -11.62 -2.24 -0.92
C ARG A 291 -10.12 -2.53 -1.05
N ASN A 292 -9.75 -3.36 -2.01
CA ASN A 292 -8.35 -3.77 -2.19
C ASN A 292 -7.70 -3.08 -3.40
N PHE A 293 -8.31 -2.04 -3.90
CA PHE A 293 -7.86 -1.30 -5.07
C PHE A 293 -7.82 0.20 -4.77
N TYR A 294 -6.69 0.85 -5.05
CA TYR A 294 -6.56 2.29 -4.89
C TYR A 294 -7.10 3.01 -6.13
N SER A 295 -8.06 3.89 -5.93
CA SER A 295 -8.75 4.65 -7.00
C SER A 295 -7.90 5.81 -7.53
N VAL A 296 -6.98 6.30 -6.71
CA VAL A 296 -5.98 7.30 -7.08
C VAL A 296 -4.69 7.06 -6.30
N SER A 297 -3.56 7.29 -6.96
CA SER A 297 -2.25 7.36 -6.33
C SER A 297 -1.74 8.79 -6.40
N ILE A 298 -1.92 9.53 -5.31
CA ILE A 298 -1.59 10.95 -5.19
C ILE A 298 -0.07 11.07 -5.23
N SER A 299 0.45 11.66 -6.32
CA SER A 299 1.84 11.50 -6.71
C SER A 299 2.68 12.75 -6.45
N GLY A 300 3.51 12.71 -5.43
CA GLY A 300 4.63 13.66 -5.26
C GLY A 300 5.84 13.36 -6.14
N TYR A 301 5.99 12.11 -6.59
CA TYR A 301 7.13 11.69 -7.41
C TYR A 301 7.35 12.60 -8.63
N HIS A 302 6.32 12.83 -9.42
CA HIS A 302 6.45 13.64 -10.64
C HIS A 302 6.71 15.13 -10.35
N ILE A 303 6.22 15.62 -9.21
CA ILE A 303 6.48 16.98 -8.74
C ILE A 303 7.98 17.13 -8.38
N ALA A 304 8.55 16.13 -7.73
CA ALA A 304 9.98 16.07 -7.43
C ALA A 304 10.81 15.94 -8.72
N GLU A 305 10.42 15.10 -9.67
CA GLU A 305 11.09 14.97 -10.99
C GLU A 305 11.03 16.27 -11.80
N ALA A 306 9.98 17.07 -11.62
CA ALA A 306 9.88 18.41 -12.20
C ALA A 306 10.77 19.47 -11.50
N GLY A 307 11.51 19.08 -10.45
CA GLY A 307 12.50 19.91 -9.77
C GLY A 307 12.10 20.43 -8.39
N ALA A 308 11.01 19.95 -7.81
CA ALA A 308 10.62 20.34 -6.46
C ALA A 308 11.54 19.69 -5.41
N ASN A 309 11.89 20.45 -4.38
CA ASN A 309 12.58 19.93 -3.21
C ASN A 309 11.62 19.08 -2.34
N PRO A 310 12.13 18.29 -1.37
CA PRO A 310 11.29 17.41 -0.54
C PRO A 310 10.16 18.12 0.21
N ILE A 311 10.39 19.36 0.67
CA ILE A 311 9.37 20.15 1.38
C ILE A 311 8.23 20.53 0.42
N SER A 312 8.58 21.04 -0.76
CA SER A 312 7.61 21.40 -1.80
C SER A 312 6.86 20.17 -2.33
N GLN A 313 7.59 19.06 -2.54
CA GLN A 313 6.95 17.78 -2.90
C GLN A 313 5.87 17.37 -1.88
N LEU A 314 6.22 17.37 -0.60
CA LEU A 314 5.28 17.01 0.47
C LEU A 314 4.09 17.96 0.51
N ALA A 315 4.33 19.27 0.46
CA ALA A 315 3.30 20.30 0.54
C ALA A 315 2.28 20.17 -0.60
N PHE A 316 2.73 20.06 -1.85
CA PHE A 316 1.85 19.91 -3.01
C PHE A 316 1.10 18.56 -2.97
N THR A 317 1.77 17.50 -2.59
CA THR A 317 1.13 16.16 -2.53
C THR A 317 0.03 16.11 -1.48
N LEU A 318 0.26 16.67 -0.30
CA LEU A 318 -0.78 16.76 0.75
C LEU A 318 -1.91 17.69 0.33
N SER A 319 -1.61 18.83 -0.33
CA SER A 319 -2.63 19.73 -0.85
C SER A 319 -3.53 19.04 -1.88
N ASN A 320 -2.95 18.26 -2.80
CA ASN A 320 -3.71 17.44 -3.74
C ASN A 320 -4.58 16.40 -3.00
N GLY A 321 -4.04 15.75 -1.97
CA GLY A 321 -4.79 14.82 -1.13
C GLY A 321 -6.01 15.46 -0.49
N PHE A 322 -5.86 16.63 0.09
CA PHE A 322 -6.97 17.38 0.67
C PHE A 322 -8.00 17.80 -0.38
N THR A 323 -7.56 18.19 -1.57
CA THR A 323 -8.46 18.54 -2.68
C THR A 323 -9.33 17.35 -3.10
N TYR A 324 -8.77 16.16 -3.22
CA TYR A 324 -9.56 14.94 -3.48
C TYR A 324 -10.55 14.67 -2.35
N VAL A 325 -10.12 14.76 -1.10
CA VAL A 325 -10.99 14.53 0.06
C VAL A 325 -12.14 15.53 0.08
N GLU A 326 -11.87 16.82 -0.09
CA GLU A 326 -12.91 17.86 -0.13
C GLU A 326 -13.88 17.65 -1.29
N SER A 327 -13.36 17.31 -2.47
CA SER A 327 -14.19 17.02 -3.64
C SER A 327 -15.15 15.85 -3.41
N TYR A 328 -14.69 14.79 -2.74
CA TYR A 328 -15.51 13.62 -2.46
C TYR A 328 -16.51 13.86 -1.32
N LEU A 329 -16.12 14.60 -0.29
CA LEU A 329 -17.04 15.04 0.76
C LEU A 329 -18.15 15.95 0.22
N ALA A 330 -17.83 16.85 -0.74
CA ALA A 330 -18.81 17.71 -1.39
C ALA A 330 -19.86 16.93 -2.19
N ARG A 331 -19.57 15.70 -2.59
CA ARG A 331 -20.52 14.76 -3.23
C ARG A 331 -21.37 13.98 -2.21
N GLY A 332 -21.19 14.20 -0.93
CA GLY A 332 -21.94 13.52 0.15
C GLY A 332 -21.37 12.16 0.55
N MET A 333 -20.18 11.78 0.08
CA MET A 333 -19.54 10.54 0.54
C MET A 333 -18.98 10.70 1.94
N HIS A 334 -19.03 9.64 2.76
CA HIS A 334 -18.41 9.63 4.08
C HIS A 334 -16.91 9.32 3.94
N ILE A 335 -16.07 10.02 4.70
CA ILE A 335 -14.61 9.90 4.58
C ILE A 335 -14.11 8.47 4.82
N ASP A 336 -14.67 7.74 5.76
CA ASP A 336 -14.25 6.37 6.10
C ASP A 336 -14.58 5.35 4.99
N ASP A 337 -15.48 5.70 4.07
CA ASP A 337 -15.85 4.83 2.96
C ASP A 337 -14.86 4.91 1.81
N PHE A 338 -14.28 6.08 1.52
CA PHE A 338 -13.40 6.30 0.38
C PHE A 338 -11.93 6.49 0.73
N ALA A 339 -11.58 7.03 1.90
CA ALA A 339 -10.20 7.31 2.26
C ALA A 339 -9.27 6.08 2.20
N PRO A 340 -9.74 4.85 2.54
CA PRO A 340 -8.93 3.64 2.38
C PRO A 340 -8.54 3.33 0.93
N ASN A 341 -9.21 3.91 -0.07
CA ASN A 341 -8.89 3.76 -1.49
C ASN A 341 -7.95 4.84 -2.04
N LEU A 342 -7.53 5.80 -1.20
CA LEU A 342 -6.51 6.78 -1.54
C LEU A 342 -5.13 6.25 -1.17
N SER A 343 -4.14 6.52 -2.03
CA SER A 343 -2.74 6.21 -1.73
C SER A 343 -1.84 7.37 -2.09
N PHE A 344 -0.66 7.40 -1.47
CA PHE A 344 0.37 8.40 -1.77
C PHE A 344 1.59 7.73 -2.43
N PHE A 345 2.23 8.48 -3.31
CA PHE A 345 3.42 8.04 -4.03
C PHE A 345 4.45 9.16 -4.02
N PHE A 346 5.52 8.98 -3.26
CA PHE A 346 6.59 9.96 -3.10
C PHE A 346 7.87 9.51 -3.79
N SER A 347 8.69 10.48 -4.20
CA SER A 347 10.09 10.25 -4.54
C SER A 347 10.91 10.25 -3.26
N ASN A 348 11.63 9.16 -3.03
CA ASN A 348 12.64 9.06 -1.98
C ASN A 348 14.01 8.94 -2.63
N GLY A 349 14.98 9.72 -2.14
CA GLY A 349 16.37 9.53 -2.46
C GLY A 349 16.89 8.17 -1.99
N MET A 350 18.03 7.76 -2.53
CA MET A 350 18.76 6.58 -2.04
C MET A 350 19.69 6.89 -0.88
N ASP A 351 19.82 8.16 -0.55
CA ASP A 351 20.61 8.62 0.60
C ASP A 351 19.83 8.40 1.91
N PRO A 352 20.55 8.10 3.01
CA PRO A 352 19.89 7.83 4.30
C PRO A 352 19.25 9.06 4.93
N GLU A 353 19.54 10.23 4.43
CA GLU A 353 18.94 11.51 4.83
C GLU A 353 17.68 11.79 4.01
#